data_4986449dd138717047345757de1a9546
#
_entry.id   4986449dd138717047345757de1a9546
#
_cell.length_a   1.000
_cell.length_b   1.000
_cell.length_c   1.000
_cell.angle_alpha   90.00
_cell.angle_beta   90.00
_cell.angle_gamma   90.00
#
_symmetry.space_group_name_H-M   'P 1'
#
loop_
_entity.id
_entity.type
_entity.pdbx_description
1 polymer ?
#
loop_
_entity_poly.entity_id
_entity_poly.type
_entity_poly.pdbx_seq_one_letter_code
_entity_poly.pdbx_strand_id
1 'polypeptide(L)'
;SRIIVATFASNVDRVQQIINTAYKYDRKVVVEGRSMVNVIGTAADLGYIDIPEGTLIDIDHLRDYPQEKTVIITTGSQGESMAALSRMASSIHRKVEIVPEDVVIMSSTPIPGNEKAVSKVINELSMKGAEVIFQDTHVSGHACQEEIKLMYSLLKPKFALPVHGEYRHLMAGRGLAEAVGIPSENVLIMSSGDVVELGEDSCKIVGHVEAGGVFVDGLGVGDVGNIVLRDRQSLSQNGIIIVAMSLEHGTNRLLSGPDIVSRGFVYVRESTDLMNEASAVVREAVADCLHARITDWAKICLLYTSDAADEGL
;
A
#
# COMPACT_ATOMS: atom_id res chain seq x y z
N SER A 1 -6.64 -30.32 -6.59
CA SER A 1 -6.66 -28.86 -6.36
C SER A 1 -5.25 -28.28 -6.49
N ARG A 2 -5.12 -27.14 -7.16
CA ARG A 2 -3.92 -26.31 -7.13
C ARG A 2 -3.86 -25.59 -5.78
N ILE A 3 -2.65 -25.44 -5.24
CA ILE A 3 -2.43 -24.74 -3.98
C ILE A 3 -1.75 -23.42 -4.26
N ILE A 4 -2.27 -22.31 -3.72
CA ILE A 4 -1.68 -20.98 -3.81
C ILE A 4 -1.39 -20.49 -2.40
N VAL A 5 -0.14 -20.20 -2.07
CA VAL A 5 0.26 -19.75 -0.74
C VAL A 5 0.74 -18.32 -0.81
N ALA A 6 0.01 -17.42 -0.17
CA ALA A 6 0.39 -16.03 -0.03
C ALA A 6 1.09 -15.80 1.31
N THR A 7 2.32 -15.30 1.25
CA THR A 7 3.14 -15.06 2.44
C THR A 7 4.05 -13.84 2.25
N PHE A 8 4.73 -13.42 3.31
CA PHE A 8 5.77 -12.42 3.23
C PHE A 8 7.03 -13.00 2.57
N ALA A 9 7.59 -12.27 1.62
CA ALA A 9 8.82 -12.69 0.94
C ALA A 9 10.02 -12.82 1.92
N SER A 10 10.02 -12.03 2.99
CA SER A 10 11.08 -12.04 4.01
C SER A 10 11.06 -13.27 4.93
N ASN A 11 10.01 -14.06 4.91
CA ASN A 11 9.93 -15.28 5.71
C ASN A 11 10.53 -16.48 4.94
N VAL A 12 11.84 -16.51 4.85
CA VAL A 12 12.63 -17.50 4.11
C VAL A 12 12.37 -18.92 4.62
N ASP A 13 12.29 -19.12 5.93
CA ASP A 13 12.03 -20.45 6.53
C ASP A 13 10.65 -21.00 6.12
N ARG A 14 9.63 -20.16 6.07
CA ARG A 14 8.30 -20.56 5.62
C ARG A 14 8.30 -20.96 4.15
N VAL A 15 8.99 -20.19 3.32
CA VAL A 15 9.16 -20.51 1.91
C VAL A 15 9.87 -21.86 1.75
N GLN A 16 10.92 -22.12 2.53
CA GLN A 16 11.60 -23.41 2.53
C GLN A 16 10.67 -24.55 2.92
N GLN A 17 9.82 -24.36 3.95
CA GLN A 17 8.84 -25.38 4.37
C GLN A 17 7.83 -25.67 3.27
N ILE A 18 7.36 -24.63 2.53
CA ILE A 18 6.44 -24.83 1.40
C ILE A 18 7.12 -25.62 0.29
N ILE A 19 8.36 -25.29 -0.08
CA ILE A 19 9.14 -25.99 -1.10
C ILE A 19 9.35 -27.46 -0.70
N ASN A 20 9.79 -27.73 0.53
CA ASN A 20 10.01 -29.08 1.04
C ASN A 20 8.73 -29.90 1.03
N THR A 21 7.60 -29.27 1.42
CA THR A 21 6.30 -29.94 1.41
C THR A 21 5.84 -30.22 -0.01
N ALA A 22 5.99 -29.27 -0.93
CA ALA A 22 5.66 -29.48 -2.34
C ALA A 22 6.48 -30.63 -2.94
N TYR A 23 7.78 -30.66 -2.69
CA TYR A 23 8.67 -31.74 -3.14
C TYR A 23 8.24 -33.10 -2.59
N LYS A 24 7.94 -33.18 -1.29
CA LYS A 24 7.46 -34.42 -0.65
C LYS A 24 6.21 -34.99 -1.30
N TYR A 25 5.32 -34.12 -1.81
CA TYR A 25 4.08 -34.53 -2.47
C TYR A 25 4.18 -34.52 -4.01
N ASP A 26 5.38 -34.51 -4.56
CA ASP A 26 5.65 -34.50 -6.00
C ASP A 26 4.87 -33.39 -6.72
N ARG A 27 4.94 -32.16 -6.18
CA ARG A 27 4.36 -30.95 -6.75
C ARG A 27 5.43 -30.02 -7.25
N LYS A 28 5.15 -29.33 -8.37
CA LYS A 28 5.99 -28.28 -8.91
C LYS A 28 5.65 -26.96 -8.23
N VAL A 29 6.66 -26.16 -7.97
CA VAL A 29 6.55 -24.85 -7.30
C VAL A 29 6.76 -23.75 -8.32
N VAL A 30 5.86 -22.78 -8.34
CA VAL A 30 6.03 -21.50 -9.06
C VAL A 30 6.12 -20.39 -8.04
N VAL A 31 7.01 -19.45 -8.26
CA VAL A 31 7.17 -18.25 -7.44
C VAL A 31 6.65 -17.05 -8.24
N GLU A 32 5.69 -16.30 -7.66
CA GLU A 32 5.08 -15.15 -8.32
C GLU A 32 5.08 -13.91 -7.44
N GLY A 33 5.37 -12.78 -8.06
CA GLY A 33 5.57 -11.49 -7.42
C GLY A 33 7.04 -11.09 -7.37
N ARG A 34 7.34 -9.88 -7.86
CA ARG A 34 8.72 -9.38 -8.05
C ARG A 34 9.58 -9.51 -6.79
N SER A 35 9.07 -9.07 -5.65
CA SER A 35 9.82 -9.14 -4.39
C SER A 35 10.05 -10.59 -3.95
N MET A 36 9.08 -11.48 -4.15
CA MET A 36 9.20 -12.90 -3.81
C MET A 36 10.28 -13.58 -4.65
N VAL A 37 10.26 -13.37 -5.95
CA VAL A 37 11.26 -13.91 -6.87
C VAL A 37 12.67 -13.44 -6.50
N ASN A 38 12.84 -12.15 -6.23
CA ASN A 38 14.15 -11.59 -5.88
C ASN A 38 14.67 -12.14 -4.54
N VAL A 39 13.83 -12.18 -3.50
CA VAL A 39 14.25 -12.67 -2.18
C VAL A 39 14.59 -14.15 -2.22
N ILE A 40 13.75 -14.97 -2.86
CA ILE A 40 14.00 -16.42 -2.96
C ILE A 40 15.25 -16.68 -3.79
N GLY A 41 15.46 -15.99 -4.91
CA GLY A 41 16.67 -16.12 -5.72
C GLY A 41 17.91 -15.79 -4.90
N THR A 42 17.94 -14.63 -4.23
CA THR A 42 19.06 -14.23 -3.37
C THR A 42 19.30 -15.23 -2.21
N ALA A 43 18.22 -15.70 -1.58
CA ALA A 43 18.34 -16.66 -0.47
C ALA A 43 18.87 -18.02 -0.95
N ALA A 44 18.51 -18.45 -2.15
CA ALA A 44 19.05 -19.67 -2.77
C ALA A 44 20.55 -19.49 -3.11
N ASP A 45 20.91 -18.37 -3.72
CA ASP A 45 22.31 -18.06 -4.07
C ASP A 45 23.22 -18.01 -2.83
N LEU A 46 22.68 -17.55 -1.69
CA LEU A 46 23.39 -17.50 -0.41
C LEU A 46 23.32 -18.81 0.39
N GLY A 47 22.60 -19.83 -0.11
CA GLY A 47 22.46 -21.12 0.55
C GLY A 47 21.48 -21.15 1.73
N TYR A 48 20.61 -20.15 1.85
CA TYR A 48 19.56 -20.13 2.89
C TYR A 48 18.30 -20.89 2.47
N ILE A 49 18.10 -21.11 1.17
CA ILE A 49 17.03 -21.94 0.62
C ILE A 49 17.66 -23.05 -0.21
N ASP A 50 17.28 -24.28 0.10
CA ASP A 50 17.60 -25.45 -0.71
C ASP A 50 16.40 -25.79 -1.59
N ILE A 51 16.61 -25.80 -2.90
CA ILE A 51 15.57 -26.10 -3.88
C ILE A 51 15.91 -27.41 -4.58
N PRO A 52 15.22 -28.51 -4.23
CA PRO A 52 15.47 -29.80 -4.88
C PRO A 52 15.31 -29.70 -6.40
N GLU A 53 16.19 -30.36 -7.13
CA GLU A 53 16.21 -30.31 -8.60
C GLU A 53 14.83 -30.65 -9.21
N GLY A 54 14.40 -29.87 -10.18
CA GLY A 54 13.15 -30.05 -10.88
C GLY A 54 11.90 -29.71 -10.06
N THR A 55 12.01 -29.14 -8.85
CA THR A 55 10.87 -28.70 -8.03
C THR A 55 10.39 -27.32 -8.44
N LEU A 56 11.29 -26.36 -8.64
CA LEU A 56 10.96 -25.01 -9.08
C LEU A 56 10.83 -24.96 -10.59
N ILE A 57 9.74 -24.37 -11.09
CA ILE A 57 9.49 -24.15 -12.51
C ILE A 57 9.17 -22.68 -12.78
N ASP A 58 9.44 -22.25 -13.99
CA ASP A 58 9.01 -20.92 -14.44
C ASP A 58 7.48 -20.87 -14.58
N ILE A 59 6.90 -19.72 -14.31
CA ILE A 59 5.45 -19.51 -14.38
C ILE A 59 4.92 -19.73 -15.83
N ASP A 60 5.74 -19.57 -16.85
CA ASP A 60 5.37 -19.83 -18.24
C ASP A 60 5.12 -21.30 -18.51
N HIS A 61 5.71 -22.18 -17.72
CA HIS A 61 5.51 -23.63 -17.75
C HIS A 61 4.43 -24.14 -16.81
N LEU A 62 3.72 -23.25 -16.09
CA LEU A 62 2.68 -23.65 -15.13
C LEU A 62 1.58 -24.51 -15.80
N ARG A 63 1.25 -24.22 -17.05
CA ARG A 63 0.21 -24.91 -17.82
C ARG A 63 0.63 -26.29 -18.34
N ASP A 64 1.92 -26.60 -18.29
CA ASP A 64 2.46 -27.88 -18.73
C ASP A 64 2.21 -28.99 -17.67
N TYR A 65 1.77 -28.60 -16.47
CA TYR A 65 1.53 -29.51 -15.36
C TYR A 65 0.06 -29.51 -14.95
N PRO A 66 -0.48 -30.68 -14.51
CA PRO A 66 -1.81 -30.76 -13.93
C PRO A 66 -1.93 -29.84 -12.70
N GLN A 67 -3.07 -29.19 -12.52
CA GLN A 67 -3.27 -28.25 -11.42
C GLN A 67 -2.99 -28.85 -10.04
N GLU A 68 -3.41 -30.08 -9.81
CA GLU A 68 -3.16 -30.82 -8.56
C GLU A 68 -1.67 -31.13 -8.30
N LYS A 69 -0.83 -30.93 -9.29
CA LYS A 69 0.62 -31.08 -9.18
C LYS A 69 1.35 -29.74 -9.05
N THR A 70 0.65 -28.65 -8.82
CA THR A 70 1.25 -27.33 -8.76
C THR A 70 1.00 -26.62 -7.43
N VAL A 71 1.98 -25.84 -7.01
CA VAL A 71 1.94 -24.92 -5.87
C VAL A 71 2.45 -23.57 -6.34
N ILE A 72 1.74 -22.49 -6.05
CA ILE A 72 2.16 -21.13 -6.36
C ILE A 72 2.47 -20.41 -5.04
N ILE A 73 3.69 -19.94 -4.86
CA ILE A 73 4.08 -19.07 -3.74
C ILE A 73 3.99 -17.64 -4.24
N THR A 74 3.24 -16.78 -3.54
CA THR A 74 2.95 -15.44 -4.04
C THR A 74 2.98 -14.37 -2.93
N THR A 75 3.10 -13.11 -3.35
CA THR A 75 2.90 -11.94 -2.51
C THR A 75 1.43 -11.52 -2.47
N GLY A 76 1.07 -10.59 -1.56
CA GLY A 76 -0.29 -10.02 -1.50
C GLY A 76 -1.12 -10.53 -0.34
N SER A 77 -0.48 -11.13 0.67
CA SER A 77 -1.15 -11.60 1.88
C SER A 77 -1.73 -10.47 2.74
N GLN A 78 -1.39 -9.21 2.45
CA GLN A 78 -1.92 -8.01 3.11
C GLN A 78 -2.94 -7.24 2.25
N GLY A 79 -3.35 -7.78 1.10
CA GLY A 79 -4.35 -7.18 0.23
C GLY A 79 -3.84 -5.98 -0.57
N GLU A 80 -2.52 -5.82 -0.72
CA GLU A 80 -1.92 -4.76 -1.51
C GLU A 80 -2.39 -4.85 -2.97
N SER A 81 -2.95 -3.78 -3.51
CA SER A 81 -3.63 -3.78 -4.82
C SER A 81 -2.74 -4.20 -5.99
N MET A 82 -1.44 -3.89 -5.91
CA MET A 82 -0.46 -4.24 -6.95
C MET A 82 0.21 -5.60 -6.76
N ALA A 83 -0.04 -6.28 -5.64
CA ALA A 83 0.53 -7.58 -5.36
C ALA A 83 -0.06 -8.69 -6.25
N ALA A 84 0.67 -9.78 -6.41
CA ALA A 84 0.29 -10.82 -7.34
C ALA A 84 -1.05 -11.48 -6.97
N LEU A 85 -1.29 -11.83 -5.69
CA LEU A 85 -2.55 -12.41 -5.25
C LEU A 85 -3.75 -11.49 -5.51
N SER A 86 -3.63 -10.20 -5.21
CA SER A 86 -4.71 -9.22 -5.45
C SER A 86 -5.04 -9.11 -6.94
N ARG A 87 -4.04 -9.16 -7.81
CA ARG A 87 -4.22 -9.18 -9.26
C ARG A 87 -4.87 -10.48 -9.75
N MET A 88 -4.55 -11.63 -9.14
CA MET A 88 -5.21 -12.91 -9.41
C MET A 88 -6.68 -12.87 -8.97
N ALA A 89 -6.95 -12.36 -7.77
CA ALA A 89 -8.31 -12.21 -7.24
C ALA A 89 -9.18 -11.31 -8.13
N SER A 90 -8.65 -10.21 -8.63
CA SER A 90 -9.37 -9.25 -9.51
C SER A 90 -9.35 -9.65 -11.01
N SER A 91 -8.85 -10.82 -11.39
CA SER A 91 -8.74 -11.29 -12.79
C SER A 91 -7.86 -10.43 -13.71
N ILE A 92 -6.95 -9.65 -13.16
CA ILE A 92 -6.01 -8.82 -13.95
C ILE A 92 -4.59 -9.39 -14.01
N HIS A 93 -4.39 -10.56 -13.41
CA HIS A 93 -3.12 -11.27 -13.50
C HIS A 93 -2.99 -11.95 -14.87
N ARG A 94 -1.86 -11.72 -15.57
CA ARG A 94 -1.72 -12.13 -16.98
C ARG A 94 -1.54 -13.64 -17.19
N LYS A 95 -0.96 -14.35 -16.20
CA LYS A 95 -0.54 -15.75 -16.35
C LYS A 95 -1.32 -16.74 -15.48
N VAL A 96 -1.89 -16.27 -14.38
CA VAL A 96 -2.64 -17.12 -13.43
C VAL A 96 -4.07 -16.61 -13.32
N GLU A 97 -5.01 -17.47 -13.59
CA GLU A 97 -6.45 -17.30 -13.34
C GLU A 97 -6.86 -18.19 -12.18
N ILE A 98 -7.66 -17.64 -11.26
CA ILE A 98 -8.24 -18.40 -10.14
C ILE A 98 -9.43 -19.17 -10.69
N VAL A 99 -9.44 -20.46 -10.39
CA VAL A 99 -10.51 -21.37 -10.81
C VAL A 99 -11.19 -21.99 -9.58
N PRO A 100 -12.44 -22.47 -9.73
CA PRO A 100 -13.08 -23.28 -8.69
C PRO A 100 -12.18 -24.44 -8.27
N GLU A 101 -12.21 -24.78 -6.99
CA GLU A 101 -11.37 -25.82 -6.37
C GLU A 101 -9.89 -25.44 -6.15
N ASP A 102 -9.43 -24.24 -6.52
CA ASP A 102 -8.14 -23.74 -6.03
C ASP A 102 -8.18 -23.59 -4.51
N VAL A 103 -7.11 -23.99 -3.84
CA VAL A 103 -6.94 -23.77 -2.41
C VAL A 103 -5.95 -22.62 -2.22
N VAL A 104 -6.43 -21.52 -1.65
CA VAL A 104 -5.62 -20.35 -1.37
C VAL A 104 -5.35 -20.24 0.12
N ILE A 105 -4.08 -20.32 0.52
CA ILE A 105 -3.64 -20.23 1.90
C ILE A 105 -3.03 -18.84 2.11
N MET A 106 -3.67 -18.00 2.92
CA MET A 106 -3.13 -16.71 3.33
C MET A 106 -2.34 -16.89 4.62
N SER A 107 -1.03 -17.09 4.49
CA SER A 107 -0.14 -17.41 5.60
C SER A 107 0.41 -16.15 6.27
N SER A 108 -0.50 -15.28 6.71
CA SER A 108 -0.22 -14.05 7.47
C SER A 108 -1.47 -13.57 8.19
N THR A 109 -1.30 -12.90 9.33
CA THR A 109 -2.36 -12.14 9.97
C THR A 109 -2.41 -10.73 9.36
N PRO A 110 -3.61 -10.15 9.11
CA PRO A 110 -3.70 -8.77 8.65
C PRO A 110 -2.98 -7.81 9.61
N ILE A 111 -2.14 -6.95 9.07
CA ILE A 111 -1.57 -5.84 9.82
C ILE A 111 -2.70 -4.85 10.13
N PRO A 112 -2.77 -4.26 11.34
CA PRO A 112 -3.78 -3.27 11.67
C PRO A 112 -3.89 -2.17 10.61
N GLY A 113 -5.09 -1.97 10.07
CA GLY A 113 -5.37 -1.07 8.95
C GLY A 113 -5.53 -1.74 7.59
N ASN A 114 -5.05 -2.97 7.41
CA ASN A 114 -5.18 -3.73 6.15
C ASN A 114 -6.40 -4.66 6.12
N GLU A 115 -7.20 -4.72 7.18
CA GLU A 115 -8.30 -5.68 7.33
C GLU A 115 -9.30 -5.60 6.18
N LYS A 116 -9.65 -4.38 5.74
CA LYS A 116 -10.57 -4.17 4.62
C LYS A 116 -9.99 -4.67 3.30
N ALA A 117 -8.71 -4.42 3.06
CA ALA A 117 -8.03 -4.85 1.83
C ALA A 117 -7.90 -6.36 1.79
N VAL A 118 -7.52 -7.00 2.90
CA VAL A 118 -7.44 -8.46 3.03
C VAL A 118 -8.82 -9.09 2.86
N SER A 119 -9.85 -8.56 3.54
CA SER A 119 -11.23 -9.05 3.43
C SER A 119 -11.75 -8.96 1.98
N LYS A 120 -11.42 -7.88 1.27
CA LYS A 120 -11.77 -7.75 -0.15
C LYS A 120 -11.16 -8.86 -0.99
N VAL A 121 -9.86 -9.15 -0.83
CA VAL A 121 -9.17 -10.22 -1.58
C VAL A 121 -9.78 -11.58 -1.26
N ILE A 122 -10.05 -11.88 0.01
CA ILE A 122 -10.72 -13.12 0.42
C ILE A 122 -12.07 -13.27 -0.28
N ASN A 123 -12.89 -12.22 -0.26
CA ASN A 123 -14.20 -12.24 -0.92
C ASN A 123 -14.09 -12.45 -2.44
N GLU A 124 -13.18 -11.75 -3.11
CA GLU A 124 -12.96 -11.91 -4.56
C GLU A 124 -12.52 -13.33 -4.93
N LEU A 125 -11.65 -13.96 -4.12
CA LEU A 125 -11.23 -15.35 -4.30
C LEU A 125 -12.39 -16.33 -4.07
N SER A 126 -13.15 -16.12 -3.00
CA SER A 126 -14.30 -16.96 -2.67
C SER A 126 -15.40 -16.86 -3.73
N MET A 127 -15.65 -15.68 -4.29
CA MET A 127 -16.59 -15.50 -5.40
C MET A 127 -16.19 -16.26 -6.67
N LYS A 128 -14.91 -16.60 -6.83
CA LYS A 128 -14.40 -17.43 -7.93
C LYS A 128 -14.47 -18.93 -7.63
N GLY A 129 -14.98 -19.31 -6.45
CA GLY A 129 -15.10 -20.69 -6.02
C GLY A 129 -13.82 -21.27 -5.42
N ALA A 130 -12.82 -20.45 -5.13
CA ALA A 130 -11.64 -20.90 -4.42
C ALA A 130 -11.94 -21.13 -2.93
N GLU A 131 -11.34 -22.17 -2.35
CA GLU A 131 -11.29 -22.40 -0.92
C GLU A 131 -10.21 -21.51 -0.32
N VAL A 132 -10.57 -20.59 0.60
CA VAL A 132 -9.60 -19.65 1.20
C VAL A 132 -9.37 -20.00 2.67
N ILE A 133 -8.16 -20.41 3.00
CA ILE A 133 -7.71 -20.74 4.35
C ILE A 133 -6.90 -19.53 4.87
N PHE A 134 -7.45 -18.82 5.87
CA PHE A 134 -6.83 -17.62 6.42
C PHE A 134 -6.85 -17.53 7.95
N GLN A 135 -7.51 -18.46 8.62
CA GLN A 135 -7.52 -18.57 10.08
C GLN A 135 -6.43 -19.55 10.54
N ASP A 136 -5.79 -19.24 11.66
CA ASP A 136 -4.77 -20.09 12.31
C ASP A 136 -3.58 -20.50 11.40
N THR A 137 -3.33 -19.73 10.35
CA THR A 137 -2.26 -19.99 9.37
C THR A 137 -0.95 -19.27 9.69
N HIS A 138 -0.95 -18.44 10.71
CA HIS A 138 0.22 -17.64 11.10
C HIS A 138 0.41 -17.67 12.62
N VAL A 139 1.61 -18.03 13.03
CA VAL A 139 2.08 -17.88 14.41
C VAL A 139 2.88 -16.58 14.47
N SER A 140 2.50 -15.67 15.38
CA SER A 140 3.22 -14.43 15.60
C SER A 140 4.66 -14.73 16.07
N GLY A 141 5.64 -14.04 15.50
CA GLY A 141 7.03 -14.05 15.98
C GLY A 141 7.27 -13.10 17.15
N HIS A 142 6.24 -12.32 17.55
CA HIS A 142 6.33 -11.43 18.71
C HIS A 142 6.10 -12.20 20.00
N ALA A 143 6.95 -11.93 20.98
CA ALA A 143 6.82 -12.50 22.30
C ALA A 143 5.52 -12.03 23.01
N CYS A 144 4.86 -12.92 23.72
CA CYS A 144 3.75 -12.55 24.59
C CYS A 144 4.26 -11.94 25.91
N GLN A 145 3.33 -11.40 26.68
CA GLN A 145 3.63 -10.71 27.95
C GLN A 145 4.51 -11.54 28.88
N GLU A 146 4.19 -12.81 29.09
CA GLU A 146 4.92 -13.66 30.03
C GLU A 146 6.29 -14.06 29.49
N GLU A 147 6.45 -14.20 28.19
CA GLU A 147 7.73 -14.44 27.54
C GLU A 147 8.66 -13.24 27.69
N ILE A 148 8.14 -12.01 27.53
CA ILE A 148 8.93 -10.79 27.75
C ILE A 148 9.40 -10.71 29.22
N LYS A 149 8.51 -10.95 30.18
CA LYS A 149 8.86 -10.99 31.60
C LYS A 149 9.91 -12.05 31.93
N LEU A 150 9.76 -13.25 31.31
CA LEU A 150 10.74 -14.31 31.46
C LEU A 150 12.13 -13.88 30.97
N MET A 151 12.20 -13.23 29.78
CA MET A 151 13.45 -12.73 29.24
C MET A 151 14.10 -11.69 30.15
N TYR A 152 13.34 -10.72 30.65
CA TYR A 152 13.85 -9.74 31.62
C TYR A 152 14.34 -10.40 32.90
N SER A 153 13.61 -11.39 33.42
CA SER A 153 13.96 -12.10 34.66
C SER A 153 15.24 -12.94 34.52
N LEU A 154 15.46 -13.52 33.35
CA LEU A 154 16.67 -14.31 33.04
C LEU A 154 17.89 -13.42 32.81
N LEU A 155 17.75 -12.36 32.01
CA LEU A 155 18.84 -11.45 31.63
C LEU A 155 19.18 -10.45 32.72
N LYS A 156 18.20 -10.08 33.56
CA LYS A 156 18.32 -9.06 34.62
C LYS A 156 18.97 -7.76 34.11
N PRO A 157 18.47 -7.17 33.00
CA PRO A 157 19.09 -5.99 32.45
C PRO A 157 18.97 -4.81 33.39
N LYS A 158 19.96 -3.93 33.39
CA LYS A 158 19.95 -2.69 34.18
C LYS A 158 18.98 -1.66 33.57
N PHE A 159 18.92 -1.63 32.23
CA PHE A 159 18.05 -0.72 31.46
C PHE A 159 17.15 -1.51 30.52
N ALA A 160 15.96 -1.00 30.28
CA ALA A 160 15.02 -1.54 29.31
C ALA A 160 14.57 -0.45 28.32
N LEU A 161 14.63 -0.76 27.03
CA LEU A 161 14.26 0.13 25.95
C LEU A 161 13.24 -0.60 25.06
N PRO A 162 11.93 -0.52 25.38
CA PRO A 162 10.90 -1.08 24.53
C PRO A 162 10.96 -0.46 23.11
N VAL A 163 10.92 -1.29 22.09
CA VAL A 163 10.96 -0.87 20.70
C VAL A 163 9.88 -1.58 19.91
N HIS A 164 9.58 -1.08 18.71
CA HIS A 164 8.62 -1.67 17.78
C HIS A 164 7.17 -1.58 18.25
N GLY A 165 6.45 -0.68 17.67
CA GLY A 165 5.03 -0.45 17.91
C GLY A 165 4.70 1.02 18.12
N GLU A 166 3.45 1.28 18.42
CA GLU A 166 2.96 2.61 18.80
C GLU A 166 3.31 2.93 20.26
N TYR A 167 3.21 4.19 20.66
CA TYR A 167 3.48 4.65 22.02
C TYR A 167 2.78 3.79 23.10
N ARG A 168 1.51 3.42 22.89
CA ARG A 168 0.76 2.55 23.81
C ARG A 168 1.40 1.18 24.01
N HIS A 169 2.03 0.63 22.97
CA HIS A 169 2.74 -0.67 23.04
C HIS A 169 4.04 -0.53 23.81
N LEU A 170 4.76 0.58 23.62
CA LEU A 170 5.98 0.88 24.37
C LEU A 170 5.67 1.06 25.86
N MET A 171 4.55 1.75 26.17
CA MET A 171 4.09 1.91 27.57
C MET A 171 3.68 0.58 28.21
N ALA A 172 3.04 -0.31 27.46
CA ALA A 172 2.76 -1.66 27.94
C ALA A 172 4.06 -2.42 28.21
N GLY A 173 5.05 -2.35 27.31
CA GLY A 173 6.39 -2.91 27.53
C GLY A 173 7.10 -2.36 28.74
N ARG A 174 6.96 -1.05 29.04
CA ARG A 174 7.44 -0.42 30.26
C ARG A 174 6.85 -1.09 31.49
N GLY A 175 5.50 -1.25 31.53
CA GLY A 175 4.82 -1.89 32.65
C GLY A 175 5.29 -3.33 32.91
N LEU A 176 5.67 -4.07 31.85
CA LEU A 176 6.23 -5.42 32.00
C LEU A 176 7.63 -5.39 32.61
N ALA A 177 8.48 -4.46 32.21
CA ALA A 177 9.82 -4.28 32.75
C ALA A 177 9.77 -3.89 34.24
N GLU A 178 8.89 -2.94 34.60
CA GLU A 178 8.67 -2.52 36.00
C GLU A 178 8.11 -3.67 36.85
N ALA A 179 7.20 -4.48 36.32
CA ALA A 179 6.60 -5.62 37.02
C ALA A 179 7.62 -6.70 37.41
N VAL A 180 8.76 -6.80 36.70
CA VAL A 180 9.84 -7.72 37.07
C VAL A 180 10.98 -7.05 37.81
N GLY A 181 10.80 -5.81 38.27
CA GLY A 181 11.71 -5.12 39.18
C GLY A 181 12.74 -4.20 38.53
N ILE A 182 12.62 -3.88 37.25
CA ILE A 182 13.45 -2.84 36.62
C ILE A 182 12.92 -1.48 37.07
N PRO A 183 13.76 -0.60 37.69
CA PRO A 183 13.32 0.72 38.13
C PRO A 183 12.74 1.56 36.99
N SER A 184 11.71 2.33 37.26
CA SER A 184 11.00 3.16 36.25
C SER A 184 11.94 4.13 35.54
N GLU A 185 12.90 4.70 36.26
CA GLU A 185 13.95 5.58 35.72
C GLU A 185 14.93 4.88 34.73
N ASN A 186 15.00 3.57 34.79
CA ASN A 186 15.82 2.75 33.94
C ASN A 186 15.05 2.21 32.71
N VAL A 187 13.79 2.56 32.55
CA VAL A 187 12.98 2.19 31.37
C VAL A 187 12.76 3.43 30.49
N LEU A 188 13.43 3.48 29.36
CA LEU A 188 13.34 4.61 28.45
C LEU A 188 12.32 4.34 27.34
N ILE A 189 11.34 5.24 27.22
CA ILE A 189 10.43 5.29 26.07
C ILE A 189 10.95 6.33 25.08
N MET A 190 11.24 5.89 23.89
CA MET A 190 11.88 6.71 22.86
C MET A 190 10.95 6.94 21.68
N SER A 191 11.15 8.07 21.02
CA SER A 191 10.57 8.39 19.72
C SER A 191 11.56 8.12 18.58
N SER A 192 11.04 7.97 17.37
CA SER A 192 11.92 7.86 16.19
C SER A 192 12.81 9.11 16.09
N GLY A 193 14.11 8.90 15.90
CA GLY A 193 15.11 9.96 15.86
C GLY A 193 15.83 10.24 17.16
N ASP A 194 15.33 9.77 18.30
CA ASP A 194 16.03 9.95 19.58
C ASP A 194 17.36 9.19 19.56
N VAL A 195 18.42 9.89 19.99
CA VAL A 195 19.76 9.34 20.13
C VAL A 195 19.99 9.04 21.61
N VAL A 196 20.24 7.76 21.89
CA VAL A 196 20.49 7.29 23.26
C VAL A 196 21.96 7.02 23.46
N GLU A 197 22.50 7.58 24.55
CA GLU A 197 23.82 7.21 25.08
C GLU A 197 23.65 6.16 26.17
N LEU A 198 24.22 4.98 25.93
CA LEU A 198 24.21 3.88 26.88
C LEU A 198 25.61 3.67 27.43
N GLY A 199 25.75 3.86 28.74
CA GLY A 199 26.95 3.56 29.50
C GLY A 199 26.72 2.44 30.50
N GLU A 200 27.73 2.12 31.29
CA GLU A 200 27.64 1.07 32.33
C GLU A 200 26.59 1.41 33.38
N ASP A 201 26.54 2.69 33.78
CA ASP A 201 25.66 3.16 34.85
C ASP A 201 24.60 4.18 34.41
N SER A 202 24.53 4.49 33.13
CA SER A 202 23.62 5.50 32.61
C SER A 202 23.02 5.13 31.26
N CYS A 203 21.74 5.46 31.09
CA CYS A 203 21.03 5.38 29.82
C CYS A 203 20.16 6.61 29.68
N LYS A 204 20.48 7.48 28.73
CA LYS A 204 19.78 8.75 28.56
C LYS A 204 19.69 9.19 27.10
N ILE A 205 18.63 9.93 26.79
CA ILE A 205 18.51 10.58 25.49
C ILE A 205 19.43 11.80 25.47
N VAL A 206 20.36 11.84 24.51
CA VAL A 206 21.40 12.90 24.41
C VAL A 206 21.22 13.77 23.19
N GLY A 207 20.33 13.42 22.30
CA GLY A 207 20.09 14.20 21.09
C GLY A 207 18.92 13.66 20.28
N HIS A 208 18.73 14.29 19.12
CA HIS A 208 17.69 13.88 18.17
C HIS A 208 18.26 14.05 16.76
N VAL A 209 17.98 13.11 15.88
CA VAL A 209 18.22 13.20 14.44
C VAL A 209 16.88 13.22 13.72
N GLU A 210 16.84 13.85 12.57
CA GLU A 210 15.62 13.87 11.76
C GLU A 210 15.26 12.43 11.33
N ALA A 211 14.07 11.98 11.71
CA ALA A 211 13.56 10.63 11.46
C ALA A 211 12.08 10.68 11.11
N GLY A 212 11.76 11.46 10.11
CA GLY A 212 10.41 11.58 9.54
C GLY A 212 10.28 10.84 8.21
N GLY A 213 9.03 10.77 7.72
CA GLY A 213 8.79 10.35 6.34
C GLY A 213 9.36 11.38 5.37
N VAL A 214 10.23 10.97 4.48
CA VAL A 214 10.73 11.80 3.38
C VAL A 214 9.97 11.41 2.12
N PHE A 215 9.23 12.36 1.57
CA PHE A 215 8.51 12.13 0.33
C PHE A 215 9.47 12.24 -0.86
N VAL A 216 9.37 11.27 -1.77
CA VAL A 216 10.14 11.23 -3.01
C VAL A 216 9.18 11.35 -4.18
N ASP A 217 9.40 12.34 -5.05
CA ASP A 217 8.62 12.57 -6.26
C ASP A 217 9.55 12.71 -7.48
N GLY A 218 9.63 11.66 -8.26
CA GLY A 218 10.59 11.60 -9.37
C GLY A 218 12.03 11.73 -8.88
N LEU A 219 12.71 12.81 -9.28
CA LEU A 219 14.08 13.13 -8.85
C LEU A 219 14.13 14.04 -7.60
N GLY A 220 12.99 14.57 -7.17
CA GLY A 220 12.87 15.41 -5.97
C GLY A 220 12.80 14.58 -4.71
N VAL A 221 13.59 14.93 -3.68
CA VAL A 221 13.61 14.27 -2.39
C VAL A 221 13.37 15.33 -1.31
N GLY A 222 12.24 15.18 -0.57
CA GLY A 222 11.91 16.05 0.56
C GLY A 222 11.33 17.42 0.21
N ASP A 223 11.14 17.73 -1.07
CA ASP A 223 10.60 19.01 -1.57
C ASP A 223 9.07 19.01 -1.74
N VAL A 224 8.41 17.89 -1.48
CA VAL A 224 6.95 17.74 -1.52
C VAL A 224 6.36 18.08 -0.15
N GLY A 225 5.95 19.34 0.04
CA GLY A 225 5.34 19.80 1.30
C GLY A 225 3.87 19.40 1.46
N ASN A 226 3.33 19.58 2.68
CA ASN A 226 1.94 19.26 3.04
C ASN A 226 0.90 19.95 2.16
N ILE A 227 1.20 21.14 1.63
CA ILE A 227 0.29 21.89 0.73
C ILE A 227 0.12 21.10 -0.57
N VAL A 228 1.24 20.70 -1.19
CA VAL A 228 1.23 19.94 -2.45
C VAL A 228 0.51 18.59 -2.27
N LEU A 229 0.72 17.90 -1.13
CA LEU A 229 0.04 16.65 -0.83
C LEU A 229 -1.47 16.83 -0.68
N ARG A 230 -1.91 17.88 0.01
CA ARG A 230 -3.33 18.22 0.15
C ARG A 230 -3.95 18.54 -1.20
N ASP A 231 -3.27 19.33 -2.03
CA ASP A 231 -3.75 19.69 -3.36
C ASP A 231 -3.88 18.43 -4.25
N ARG A 232 -2.88 17.55 -4.24
CA ARG A 232 -2.95 16.25 -4.94
C ARG A 232 -4.09 15.38 -4.44
N GLN A 233 -4.33 15.35 -3.14
CA GLN A 233 -5.44 14.60 -2.55
C GLN A 233 -6.78 15.18 -3.01
N SER A 234 -6.94 16.50 -3.00
CA SER A 234 -8.15 17.17 -3.51
C SER A 234 -8.37 16.87 -4.99
N LEU A 235 -7.33 16.99 -5.81
CA LEU A 235 -7.40 16.67 -7.25
C LEU A 235 -7.71 15.19 -7.52
N SER A 236 -7.24 14.28 -6.68
CA SER A 236 -7.53 12.85 -6.81
C SER A 236 -8.97 12.47 -6.46
N GLN A 237 -9.61 13.25 -5.60
CA GLN A 237 -11.01 13.05 -5.19
C GLN A 237 -11.99 13.72 -6.14
N ASN A 238 -11.70 14.94 -6.55
CA ASN A 238 -12.63 15.80 -7.29
C ASN A 238 -12.28 15.92 -8.78
N GLY A 239 -11.05 15.58 -9.16
CA GLY A 239 -10.53 15.81 -10.50
C GLY A 239 -10.23 17.29 -10.77
N ILE A 240 -9.98 17.61 -12.03
CA ILE A 240 -9.75 18.97 -12.51
C ILE A 240 -10.39 19.17 -13.87
N ILE A 241 -11.01 20.34 -14.05
CA ILE A 241 -11.50 20.83 -15.34
C ILE A 241 -10.72 22.08 -15.67
N ILE A 242 -10.14 22.12 -16.86
CA ILE A 242 -9.40 23.27 -17.39
C ILE A 242 -10.16 23.80 -18.59
N VAL A 243 -10.49 25.09 -18.55
CA VAL A 243 -11.13 25.78 -19.68
C VAL A 243 -10.10 26.74 -20.29
N ALA A 244 -9.79 26.55 -21.56
CA ALA A 244 -8.89 27.41 -22.30
C ALA A 244 -9.67 28.17 -23.38
N MET A 245 -9.44 29.48 -23.46
CA MET A 245 -10.04 30.35 -24.49
C MET A 245 -9.12 31.50 -24.84
N SER A 246 -9.32 32.08 -26.02
CA SER A 246 -8.58 33.26 -26.47
C SER A 246 -9.53 34.39 -26.79
N LEU A 247 -9.27 35.57 -26.22
CA LEU A 247 -10.01 36.78 -26.46
C LEU A 247 -9.10 37.84 -27.14
N GLU A 248 -9.65 38.61 -28.05
CA GLU A 248 -8.98 39.69 -28.72
C GLU A 248 -8.83 40.92 -27.79
N HIS A 249 -7.61 41.36 -27.58
CA HIS A 249 -7.36 42.50 -26.72
C HIS A 249 -7.93 43.78 -27.31
N GLY A 250 -8.77 44.48 -26.55
CA GLY A 250 -9.38 45.76 -26.94
C GLY A 250 -10.75 45.68 -27.59
N THR A 251 -11.12 44.60 -28.29
CA THR A 251 -12.47 44.41 -28.87
C THR A 251 -13.32 43.44 -28.07
N ASN A 252 -12.68 42.72 -27.14
CA ASN A 252 -13.33 41.68 -26.31
C ASN A 252 -14.09 40.62 -27.13
N ARG A 253 -13.57 40.30 -28.30
CA ARG A 253 -14.15 39.28 -29.16
C ARG A 253 -13.53 37.93 -28.83
N LEU A 254 -14.34 36.86 -28.69
CA LEU A 254 -13.86 35.50 -28.57
C LEU A 254 -13.24 35.06 -29.89
N LEU A 255 -11.93 34.74 -29.90
CA LEU A 255 -11.18 34.31 -31.06
C LEU A 255 -11.18 32.78 -31.20
N SER A 256 -11.06 32.04 -30.10
CA SER A 256 -11.13 30.59 -30.08
C SER A 256 -11.54 30.04 -28.70
N GLY A 257 -12.06 28.83 -28.66
CA GLY A 257 -12.52 28.15 -27.47
C GLY A 257 -14.02 28.37 -27.18
N PRO A 258 -14.50 28.06 -25.97
CA PRO A 258 -13.75 27.40 -24.89
C PRO A 258 -13.39 25.95 -25.25
N ASP A 259 -12.14 25.58 -25.01
CA ASP A 259 -11.67 24.22 -25.06
C ASP A 259 -11.63 23.68 -23.64
N ILE A 260 -12.38 22.59 -23.37
CA ILE A 260 -12.50 22.01 -22.04
C ILE A 260 -11.68 20.71 -21.97
N VAL A 261 -10.76 20.65 -21.01
CA VAL A 261 -9.94 19.48 -20.72
C VAL A 261 -10.28 19.01 -19.30
N SER A 262 -10.70 17.75 -19.16
CA SER A 262 -10.98 17.12 -17.88
C SER A 262 -9.92 16.05 -17.55
N ARG A 263 -9.52 15.97 -16.27
CA ARG A 263 -8.65 14.94 -15.72
C ARG A 263 -9.17 14.50 -14.36
N GLY A 264 -9.49 13.19 -14.24
CA GLY A 264 -9.92 12.61 -12.97
C GLY A 264 -11.32 12.97 -12.51
N PHE A 265 -12.06 13.82 -13.25
CA PHE A 265 -13.46 14.22 -12.92
C PHE A 265 -14.45 13.28 -13.58
N VAL A 266 -14.41 13.15 -14.92
CA VAL A 266 -15.29 12.27 -15.69
C VAL A 266 -14.49 11.51 -16.75
N TYR A 267 -15.03 10.37 -17.21
CA TYR A 267 -14.49 9.65 -18.35
C TYR A 267 -14.97 10.32 -19.65
N VAL A 268 -14.13 11.18 -20.20
CA VAL A 268 -14.45 12.10 -21.31
C VAL A 268 -15.08 11.40 -22.53
N ARG A 269 -14.67 10.14 -22.83
CA ARG A 269 -15.21 9.39 -23.97
C ARG A 269 -16.68 9.00 -23.82
N GLU A 270 -17.18 8.88 -22.59
CA GLU A 270 -18.56 8.51 -22.29
C GLU A 270 -19.40 9.72 -21.81
N SER A 271 -18.78 10.90 -21.72
CA SER A 271 -19.39 12.11 -21.17
C SER A 271 -19.41 13.26 -22.19
N THR A 272 -19.59 12.94 -23.47
CA THR A 272 -19.58 13.93 -24.56
C THR A 272 -20.67 14.99 -24.38
N ASP A 273 -21.87 14.58 -23.96
CA ASP A 273 -22.98 15.49 -23.75
C ASP A 273 -22.72 16.48 -22.61
N LEU A 274 -22.17 15.99 -21.48
CA LEU A 274 -21.77 16.83 -20.36
C LEU A 274 -20.68 17.84 -20.76
N MET A 275 -19.70 17.42 -21.55
CA MET A 275 -18.63 18.30 -22.01
C MET A 275 -19.14 19.37 -22.99
N ASN A 276 -20.12 19.02 -23.82
CA ASN A 276 -20.78 19.96 -24.74
C ASN A 276 -21.64 20.97 -23.97
N GLU A 277 -22.38 20.52 -22.97
CA GLU A 277 -23.18 21.37 -22.09
C GLU A 277 -22.29 22.33 -21.30
N ALA A 278 -21.20 21.84 -20.68
CA ALA A 278 -20.22 22.67 -20.01
C ALA A 278 -19.61 23.73 -20.94
N SER A 279 -19.32 23.37 -22.21
CA SER A 279 -18.82 24.33 -23.21
C SER A 279 -19.84 25.39 -23.55
N ALA A 280 -21.13 25.03 -23.63
CA ALA A 280 -22.22 25.98 -23.89
C ALA A 280 -22.40 26.98 -22.73
N VAL A 281 -22.41 26.49 -21.49
CA VAL A 281 -22.50 27.31 -20.28
C VAL A 281 -21.34 28.31 -20.19
N VAL A 282 -20.11 27.85 -20.43
CA VAL A 282 -18.92 28.74 -20.44
C VAL A 282 -19.05 29.82 -21.52
N ARG A 283 -19.53 29.48 -22.73
CA ARG A 283 -19.69 30.45 -23.80
C ARG A 283 -20.72 31.51 -23.44
N GLU A 284 -21.85 31.11 -22.83
CA GLU A 284 -22.90 32.02 -22.38
C GLU A 284 -22.39 32.96 -21.30
N ALA A 285 -21.73 32.42 -20.24
CA ALA A 285 -21.16 33.22 -19.18
C ALA A 285 -20.12 34.24 -19.68
N VAL A 286 -19.26 33.83 -20.62
CA VAL A 286 -18.29 34.75 -21.24
C VAL A 286 -19.00 35.84 -22.08
N ALA A 287 -20.04 35.47 -22.85
CA ALA A 287 -20.79 36.43 -23.62
C ALA A 287 -21.48 37.49 -22.72
N ASP A 288 -22.05 37.06 -21.61
CA ASP A 288 -22.69 37.96 -20.63
C ASP A 288 -21.69 38.92 -20.00
N CYS A 289 -20.49 38.43 -19.62
CA CYS A 289 -19.41 39.28 -19.13
C CYS A 289 -19.01 40.32 -20.17
N LEU A 290 -18.86 39.95 -21.43
CA LEU A 290 -18.52 40.84 -22.52
C LEU A 290 -19.61 41.88 -22.80
N HIS A 291 -20.89 41.47 -22.76
CA HIS A 291 -22.03 42.41 -22.86
C HIS A 291 -22.05 43.39 -21.69
N ALA A 292 -21.76 42.95 -20.48
CA ALA A 292 -21.62 43.80 -19.29
C ALA A 292 -20.34 44.68 -19.29
N ARG A 293 -19.52 44.59 -20.34
CA ARG A 293 -18.19 45.26 -20.46
C ARG A 293 -17.23 44.91 -19.34
N ILE A 294 -17.31 43.73 -18.79
CA ILE A 294 -16.34 43.19 -17.85
C ILE A 294 -15.16 42.63 -18.66
N THR A 295 -14.02 43.33 -18.59
CA THR A 295 -12.79 43.00 -19.35
C THR A 295 -11.66 42.52 -18.46
N ASP A 296 -11.87 42.51 -17.15
CA ASP A 296 -10.91 42.07 -16.16
C ASP A 296 -10.96 40.53 -16.06
N TRP A 297 -9.87 39.89 -16.44
CA TRP A 297 -9.71 38.44 -16.41
C TRP A 297 -10.00 37.82 -15.03
N ALA A 298 -9.52 38.44 -13.98
CA ALA A 298 -9.72 37.96 -12.62
C ALA A 298 -11.21 37.94 -12.26
N LYS A 299 -11.99 38.94 -12.72
CA LYS A 299 -13.43 38.99 -12.49
C LYS A 299 -14.20 37.96 -13.32
N ILE A 300 -13.80 37.75 -14.57
CA ILE A 300 -14.44 36.71 -15.43
C ILE A 300 -14.23 35.32 -14.84
N CYS A 301 -13.01 35.03 -14.39
CA CYS A 301 -12.70 33.73 -13.75
C CYS A 301 -13.42 33.56 -12.41
N LEU A 302 -13.53 34.59 -11.58
CA LEU A 302 -14.12 34.52 -10.25
C LEU A 302 -15.66 34.41 -10.28
N LEU A 303 -16.35 35.08 -11.20
CA LEU A 303 -17.81 34.99 -11.34
C LEU A 303 -18.29 33.56 -11.63
N TYR A 304 -17.48 32.78 -12.34
CA TYR A 304 -17.82 31.41 -12.69
C TYR A 304 -17.50 30.40 -11.59
N THR A 305 -16.46 30.63 -10.76
CA THR A 305 -16.09 29.74 -9.68
C THR A 305 -16.95 29.88 -8.42
N SER A 306 -17.56 31.05 -8.18
CA SER A 306 -18.43 31.29 -7.02
C SER A 306 -19.84 30.71 -7.19
N ASP A 307 -20.43 30.79 -8.37
CA ASP A 307 -21.78 30.28 -8.58
C ASP A 307 -21.86 28.75 -8.65
N ALA A 308 -20.82 28.08 -9.16
CA ALA A 308 -20.73 26.62 -9.19
C ALA A 308 -20.59 26.00 -7.78
N ALA A 309 -20.07 26.74 -6.81
CA ALA A 309 -19.94 26.28 -5.43
C ALA A 309 -21.25 26.40 -4.62
N ASP A 310 -22.12 27.33 -5.01
CA ASP A 310 -23.38 27.60 -4.30
C ASP A 310 -24.58 26.79 -4.84
N GLU A 311 -24.52 26.29 -6.06
CA GLU A 311 -25.64 25.52 -6.68
C GLU A 311 -25.48 23.97 -6.59
N GLY A 312 -24.45 23.45 -5.95
CA GLY A 312 -24.34 22.03 -5.58
C GLY A 312 -24.30 21.06 -6.77
N LEU A 313 -23.50 21.39 -7.77
CA LEU A 313 -23.13 20.46 -8.85
C LEU A 313 -22.02 19.50 -8.42
#